data_783cfbc34f19a666cf41f8ef874e59b0
#
_entry.id   783cfbc34f19a666cf41f8ef874e59b0
#
_cell.length_a   1.000
_cell.length_b   1.000
_cell.length_c   1.000
_cell.angle_alpha   90.00
_cell.angle_beta   90.00
_cell.angle_gamma   90.00
#
_symmetry.space_group_name_H-M   'P 1'
#
loop_
_entity.id
_entity.type
_entity.pdbx_description
1 polymer ?
#
loop_
_entity_poly.entity_id
_entity_poly.type
_entity_poly.pdbx_seq_one_letter_code
_entity_poly.pdbx_strand_id
1 'polypeptide(L)'
;MAKFKIETTDEIIPTQSGLALLGLLLSKTKLSQRLDQLPTETGVDPEIPNSAIAKSYLGLLVQGKTEFDHIEAYRDDPFFKKCLGLEKVPSSSTLRQRLDKAGREWEDVVLEESARLIKRSGIGPTPCKDDYIPVDVDVCPFDNSDSHKEGVSRTYKGVDGFAPIFAYLGVEGYGINAELREGSTHCQKDTPKFLEETIDYARKITSAPLLFRLDSGNDAIDNVMVFKEAGVDWIIKRNLRREAKDDWLELAKEEGKLTSPRFGVKKYLGTTEVSKKEFDEPLRVVYKVTVERTDPDGQMLLTPNLEVDTYWCSLKDLSPQEVIQLYQNHGTSEQFHSEIKGELDLERLPSGYFETNDLVLHLGIFSYNVLRLVGQESLKRDDLPLRKKGQRRRVKTIIGNLVNLASKYVRHARRYKLKFPKVNPWRIPFRRIYLAFDSI
;
A
#
# COMPACT_ATOMS: atom_id res chain seq x y z
N MET A 1 -36.36 -19.97 19.69
CA MET A 1 -34.89 -19.87 19.65
C MET A 1 -34.30 -21.06 20.36
N ALA A 2 -33.25 -21.67 19.83
CA ALA A 2 -32.55 -22.75 20.52
C ALA A 2 -31.80 -22.21 21.74
N LYS A 3 -31.78 -22.97 22.85
CA LYS A 3 -30.94 -22.70 24.00
C LYS A 3 -29.66 -23.48 23.86
N PHE A 4 -28.50 -22.84 24.10
CA PHE A 4 -27.20 -23.47 24.04
C PHE A 4 -26.69 -23.77 25.45
N LYS A 5 -26.12 -24.96 25.63
CA LYS A 5 -25.28 -25.28 26.79
C LYS A 5 -23.85 -24.81 26.49
N ILE A 6 -23.23 -24.07 27.38
CA ILE A 6 -21.86 -23.57 27.23
C ILE A 6 -20.94 -24.50 28.00
N GLU A 7 -19.94 -25.06 27.29
CA GLU A 7 -18.94 -25.97 27.85
C GLU A 7 -17.54 -25.55 27.42
N THR A 8 -16.53 -25.93 28.19
CA THR A 8 -15.11 -25.77 27.86
C THR A 8 -14.56 -27.03 27.20
N THR A 9 -13.51 -26.90 26.41
CA THR A 9 -12.81 -28.01 25.77
C THR A 9 -11.31 -27.83 25.85
N ASP A 10 -10.55 -28.92 25.93
CA ASP A 10 -9.08 -28.93 25.82
C ASP A 10 -8.60 -28.90 24.37
N GLU A 11 -9.53 -28.87 23.41
CA GLU A 11 -9.19 -28.81 22.00
C GLU A 11 -8.71 -27.39 21.63
N ILE A 12 -7.60 -27.31 20.87
CA ILE A 12 -7.11 -26.05 20.36
C ILE A 12 -7.86 -25.73 19.04
N ILE A 13 -8.70 -24.72 19.10
CA ILE A 13 -9.58 -24.32 17.98
C ILE A 13 -9.23 -22.87 17.58
N PRO A 14 -8.15 -22.65 16.82
CA PRO A 14 -7.82 -21.31 16.34
C PRO A 14 -8.92 -20.83 15.39
N THR A 15 -9.30 -19.57 15.57
CA THR A 15 -10.23 -18.86 14.67
C THR A 15 -9.49 -18.11 13.57
N GLN A 16 -8.16 -18.02 13.65
CA GLN A 16 -7.28 -17.28 12.75
C GLN A 16 -6.28 -18.21 12.03
N SER A 17 -6.77 -19.25 11.37
CA SER A 17 -5.91 -20.24 10.70
C SER A 17 -5.01 -19.64 9.60
N GLY A 18 -5.34 -18.44 9.09
CA GLY A 18 -4.52 -17.72 8.12
C GLY A 18 -3.15 -17.30 8.64
N LEU A 19 -2.91 -17.32 9.95
CA LEU A 19 -1.56 -17.16 10.51
C LEU A 19 -0.59 -18.24 10.01
N ALA A 20 -1.10 -19.41 9.61
CA ALA A 20 -0.28 -20.43 8.95
C ALA A 20 0.23 -19.97 7.57
N LEU A 21 -0.56 -19.16 6.83
CA LEU A 21 -0.11 -18.55 5.57
C LEU A 21 0.97 -17.48 5.82
N LEU A 22 0.76 -16.63 6.84
CA LEU A 22 1.77 -15.64 7.25
C LEU A 22 3.07 -16.33 7.62
N GLY A 23 3.03 -17.30 8.53
CA GLY A 23 4.23 -18.01 8.99
C GLY A 23 4.97 -18.71 7.85
N LEU A 24 4.23 -19.29 6.90
CA LEU A 24 4.80 -19.90 5.71
C LEU A 24 5.52 -18.86 4.83
N LEU A 25 4.89 -17.70 4.55
CA LEU A 25 5.50 -16.61 3.78
C LEU A 25 6.71 -16.01 4.50
N LEU A 26 6.63 -15.81 5.82
CA LEU A 26 7.77 -15.34 6.63
C LEU A 26 8.95 -16.32 6.57
N SER A 27 8.71 -17.63 6.52
CA SER A 27 9.78 -18.64 6.40
C SER A 27 10.51 -18.57 5.06
N LYS A 28 9.94 -17.92 4.05
CA LYS A 28 10.56 -17.67 2.73
C LYS A 28 11.40 -16.38 2.70
N THR A 29 11.45 -15.62 3.81
CA THR A 29 12.24 -14.39 3.96
C THR A 29 13.47 -14.60 4.82
N LYS A 30 14.38 -13.64 4.81
CA LYS A 30 15.48 -13.54 5.77
C LYS A 30 15.17 -12.55 6.91
N LEU A 31 13.89 -12.16 7.07
CA LEU A 31 13.47 -11.17 8.04
C LEU A 31 13.98 -11.50 9.45
N SER A 32 13.75 -12.73 9.92
CA SER A 32 14.19 -13.14 11.26
C SER A 32 15.70 -13.03 11.43
N GLN A 33 16.47 -13.60 10.51
CA GLN A 33 17.92 -13.58 10.57
C GLN A 33 18.47 -12.14 10.57
N ARG A 34 17.92 -11.28 9.72
CA ARG A 34 18.40 -9.90 9.59
C ARG A 34 18.06 -9.05 10.80
N LEU A 35 16.82 -9.16 11.32
CA LEU A 35 16.42 -8.42 12.53
C LEU A 35 17.21 -8.84 13.77
N ASP A 36 17.51 -10.15 13.91
CA ASP A 36 18.25 -10.66 15.06
C ASP A 36 19.76 -10.33 14.99
N GLN A 37 20.28 -9.90 13.82
CA GLN A 37 21.63 -9.37 13.66
C GLN A 37 21.75 -7.88 14.00
N LEU A 38 20.63 -7.16 14.11
CA LEU A 38 20.66 -5.74 14.50
C LEU A 38 21.04 -5.60 15.98
N PRO A 39 21.84 -4.58 16.32
CA PRO A 39 22.27 -4.38 17.70
C PRO A 39 21.09 -4.11 18.63
N THR A 40 21.22 -4.54 19.87
CA THR A 40 20.31 -4.15 20.97
C THR A 40 20.99 -3.09 21.81
N GLU A 41 20.23 -2.15 22.35
CA GLU A 41 20.79 -1.05 23.18
C GLU A 41 21.66 -1.54 24.34
N THR A 42 21.38 -2.70 24.88
CA THR A 42 22.08 -3.25 26.06
C THR A 42 23.32 -4.06 25.71
N GLY A 43 23.57 -4.35 24.42
CA GLY A 43 24.65 -5.23 23.98
C GLY A 43 24.53 -6.69 24.47
N VAL A 44 23.43 -7.06 25.12
CA VAL A 44 23.13 -8.40 25.60
C VAL A 44 21.99 -8.98 24.78
N ASP A 45 22.08 -10.25 24.41
CA ASP A 45 21.03 -10.95 23.70
C ASP A 45 19.74 -10.97 24.55
N PRO A 46 18.63 -10.41 24.04
CA PRO A 46 17.39 -10.37 24.79
C PRO A 46 16.73 -11.75 24.86
N GLU A 47 16.04 -12.05 25.94
CA GLU A 47 15.24 -13.28 26.11
C GLU A 47 14.23 -13.49 24.96
N ILE A 48 13.66 -12.40 24.41
CA ILE A 48 12.79 -12.41 23.25
C ILE A 48 13.53 -11.69 22.11
N PRO A 49 13.96 -12.39 21.03
CA PRO A 49 14.73 -11.80 19.96
C PRO A 49 13.92 -10.77 19.15
N ASN A 50 14.61 -9.87 18.42
CA ASN A 50 14.01 -8.84 17.62
C ASN A 50 12.99 -9.40 16.62
N SER A 51 13.34 -10.51 15.98
CA SER A 51 12.45 -11.20 15.04
C SER A 51 11.15 -11.69 15.68
N ALA A 52 11.20 -12.10 16.97
CA ALA A 52 10.00 -12.56 17.66
C ALA A 52 9.06 -11.38 17.98
N ILE A 53 9.61 -10.20 18.30
CA ILE A 53 8.84 -8.95 18.45
C ILE A 53 8.14 -8.61 17.13
N ALA A 54 8.90 -8.51 16.04
CA ALA A 54 8.35 -8.18 14.72
C ALA A 54 7.29 -9.20 14.26
N LYS A 55 7.58 -10.51 14.35
CA LYS A 55 6.63 -11.57 13.96
C LYS A 55 5.37 -11.57 14.82
N SER A 56 5.49 -11.30 16.10
CA SER A 56 4.32 -11.19 16.99
C SER A 56 3.40 -10.07 16.55
N TYR A 57 3.97 -8.91 16.20
CA TYR A 57 3.19 -7.78 15.77
C TYR A 57 2.63 -7.96 14.35
N LEU A 58 3.41 -8.52 13.41
CA LEU A 58 2.90 -8.92 12.09
C LEU A 58 1.71 -9.89 12.20
N GLY A 59 1.76 -10.80 13.19
CA GLY A 59 0.65 -11.71 13.50
C GLY A 59 -0.63 -11.00 13.93
N LEU A 60 -0.52 -9.82 14.57
CA LEU A 60 -1.67 -8.96 14.87
C LEU A 60 -2.14 -8.20 13.63
N LEU A 61 -1.21 -7.53 12.93
CA LEU A 61 -1.51 -6.66 11.79
C LEU A 61 -2.25 -7.38 10.66
N VAL A 62 -1.87 -8.62 10.33
CA VAL A 62 -2.60 -9.40 9.28
C VAL A 62 -4.03 -9.76 9.67
N GLN A 63 -4.43 -9.54 10.93
CA GLN A 63 -5.79 -9.69 11.43
C GLN A 63 -6.55 -8.35 11.50
N GLY A 64 -5.91 -7.23 11.11
CA GLY A 64 -6.45 -5.88 11.30
C GLY A 64 -6.47 -5.45 12.77
N LYS A 65 -5.48 -5.83 13.55
CA LYS A 65 -5.32 -5.50 14.97
C LYS A 65 -4.05 -4.70 15.15
N THR A 66 -4.17 -3.44 15.49
CA THR A 66 -3.03 -2.51 15.63
C THR A 66 -2.62 -2.27 17.06
N GLU A 67 -3.55 -2.30 18.00
CA GLU A 67 -3.25 -2.06 19.42
C GLU A 67 -2.34 -3.14 20.01
N PHE A 68 -1.30 -2.72 20.72
CA PHE A 68 -0.32 -3.64 21.32
C PHE A 68 -0.96 -4.62 22.32
N ASP A 69 -2.03 -4.20 23.00
CA ASP A 69 -2.71 -5.01 23.99
C ASP A 69 -3.42 -6.24 23.41
N HIS A 70 -3.69 -6.25 22.11
CA HIS A 70 -4.23 -7.43 21.45
C HIS A 70 -3.32 -8.67 21.54
N ILE A 71 -2.02 -8.48 21.80
CA ILE A 71 -1.06 -9.59 21.93
C ILE A 71 -1.34 -10.48 23.15
N GLU A 72 -1.96 -9.93 24.20
CA GLU A 72 -2.21 -10.65 25.45
C GLU A 72 -3.07 -11.92 25.23
N ALA A 73 -3.97 -11.89 24.26
CA ALA A 73 -4.80 -13.04 23.90
C ALA A 73 -4.00 -14.21 23.30
N TYR A 74 -2.74 -13.99 22.88
CA TYR A 74 -1.91 -14.98 22.20
C TYR A 74 -0.73 -15.47 23.02
N ARG A 75 -0.51 -14.96 24.22
CA ARG A 75 0.68 -15.28 25.02
C ARG A 75 0.86 -16.77 25.27
N ASP A 76 -0.24 -17.47 25.50
CA ASP A 76 -0.24 -18.92 25.76
C ASP A 76 -0.82 -19.73 24.59
N ASP A 77 -1.17 -19.09 23.46
CA ASP A 77 -1.71 -19.77 22.31
C ASP A 77 -0.61 -20.60 21.60
N PRO A 78 -0.69 -21.93 21.65
CA PRO A 78 0.31 -22.80 21.04
C PRO A 78 0.24 -22.79 19.51
N PHE A 79 -0.90 -22.43 18.91
CA PHE A 79 -1.05 -22.29 17.48
C PHE A 79 -0.35 -21.03 16.98
N PHE A 80 -0.55 -19.89 17.64
CA PHE A 80 0.13 -18.64 17.33
C PHE A 80 1.66 -18.80 17.40
N LYS A 81 2.15 -19.36 18.50
CA LYS A 81 3.58 -19.66 18.68
C LYS A 81 4.11 -20.51 17.52
N LYS A 82 3.39 -21.59 17.19
CA LYS A 82 3.85 -22.53 16.17
C LYS A 82 3.83 -21.97 14.77
N CYS A 83 2.79 -21.22 14.39
CA CYS A 83 2.69 -20.61 13.07
C CYS A 83 3.82 -19.61 12.81
N LEU A 84 4.15 -18.80 13.82
CA LEU A 84 5.13 -17.72 13.67
C LEU A 84 6.55 -18.14 14.09
N GLY A 85 6.74 -19.42 14.49
CA GLY A 85 8.05 -19.93 14.94
C GLY A 85 8.56 -19.18 16.17
N LEU A 86 7.69 -18.98 17.18
CA LEU A 86 7.99 -18.27 18.41
C LEU A 86 8.18 -19.27 19.55
N GLU A 87 9.21 -19.07 20.35
CA GLU A 87 9.37 -19.77 21.63
C GLU A 87 8.52 -19.10 22.71
N LYS A 88 8.54 -17.77 22.74
CA LYS A 88 7.80 -16.93 23.68
C LYS A 88 7.12 -15.79 22.93
N VAL A 89 5.88 -15.48 23.31
CA VAL A 89 5.15 -14.29 22.84
C VAL A 89 5.37 -13.17 23.85
N PRO A 90 5.74 -11.95 23.42
CA PRO A 90 5.93 -10.82 24.34
C PRO A 90 4.62 -10.43 25.03
N SER A 91 4.70 -9.81 26.20
CA SER A 91 3.59 -9.05 26.76
C SER A 91 3.36 -7.76 25.97
N SER A 92 2.20 -7.13 26.09
CA SER A 92 1.91 -5.84 25.46
C SER A 92 2.93 -4.76 25.82
N SER A 93 3.32 -4.72 27.10
CA SER A 93 4.35 -3.79 27.58
C SER A 93 5.73 -4.07 26.97
N THR A 94 6.13 -5.35 26.89
CA THR A 94 7.38 -5.75 26.23
C THR A 94 7.35 -5.42 24.74
N LEU A 95 6.25 -5.72 24.06
CA LEU A 95 6.07 -5.43 22.65
C LEU A 95 6.25 -3.94 22.37
N ARG A 96 5.54 -3.08 23.13
CA ARG A 96 5.64 -1.62 23.03
C ARG A 96 7.08 -1.14 23.28
N GLN A 97 7.66 -1.45 24.44
CA GLN A 97 8.99 -1.00 24.80
C GLN A 97 10.09 -1.42 23.82
N ARG A 98 9.94 -2.60 23.20
CA ARG A 98 10.91 -3.07 22.21
C ARG A 98 10.74 -2.39 20.86
N LEU A 99 9.51 -2.05 20.44
CA LEU A 99 9.26 -1.27 19.25
C LEU A 99 9.66 0.21 19.43
N ASP A 100 9.45 0.78 20.64
CA ASP A 100 9.89 2.14 20.98
C ASP A 100 11.41 2.32 20.93
N LYS A 101 12.16 1.22 21.06
CA LYS A 101 13.63 1.18 21.03
C LYS A 101 14.21 0.68 19.68
N ALA A 102 13.35 0.28 18.78
CA ALA A 102 13.78 -0.17 17.46
C ALA A 102 14.24 1.04 16.62
N GLY A 103 15.42 0.94 16.04
CA GLY A 103 15.96 1.97 15.17
C GLY A 103 15.41 1.87 13.74
N ARG A 104 15.76 2.87 12.92
CA ARG A 104 15.40 2.93 11.50
C ARG A 104 15.88 1.72 10.69
N GLU A 105 16.94 1.05 11.12
CA GLU A 105 17.46 -0.15 10.46
C GLU A 105 16.40 -1.28 10.38
N TRP A 106 15.41 -1.27 11.26
CA TRP A 106 14.30 -2.22 11.17
C TRP A 106 13.40 -1.93 9.95
N GLU A 107 13.17 -0.68 9.66
CA GLU A 107 12.32 -0.22 8.54
C GLU A 107 12.93 -0.70 7.21
N ASP A 108 14.21 -0.45 7.00
CA ASP A 108 14.94 -0.90 5.81
C ASP A 108 14.89 -2.41 5.66
N VAL A 109 15.13 -3.15 6.74
CA VAL A 109 15.05 -4.62 6.73
C VAL A 109 13.65 -5.10 6.36
N VAL A 110 12.61 -4.48 6.92
CA VAL A 110 11.21 -4.84 6.67
C VAL A 110 10.83 -4.59 5.22
N LEU A 111 11.13 -3.41 4.67
CA LEU A 111 10.80 -3.06 3.28
C LEU A 111 11.58 -3.92 2.28
N GLU A 112 12.90 -4.14 2.50
CA GLU A 112 13.70 -4.99 1.63
C GLU A 112 13.21 -6.45 1.62
N GLU A 113 12.90 -7.02 2.79
CA GLU A 113 12.40 -8.39 2.84
C GLU A 113 10.98 -8.50 2.27
N SER A 114 10.17 -7.44 2.38
CA SER A 114 8.87 -7.34 1.69
C SER A 114 9.05 -7.37 0.16
N ALA A 115 9.95 -6.54 -0.38
CA ALA A 115 10.25 -6.52 -1.82
C ALA A 115 10.77 -7.88 -2.31
N ARG A 116 11.70 -8.50 -1.56
CA ARG A 116 12.21 -9.85 -1.88
C ARG A 116 11.13 -10.92 -1.83
N LEU A 117 10.19 -10.81 -0.89
CA LEU A 117 9.06 -11.74 -0.78
C LEU A 117 8.14 -11.62 -1.99
N ILE A 118 7.80 -10.40 -2.43
CA ILE A 118 6.99 -10.17 -3.64
C ILE A 118 7.66 -10.82 -4.84
N LYS A 119 8.96 -10.55 -5.07
CA LYS A 119 9.73 -11.15 -6.17
C LYS A 119 9.72 -12.69 -6.12
N ARG A 120 10.01 -13.25 -4.95
CA ARG A 120 10.12 -14.71 -4.74
C ARG A 120 8.79 -15.43 -4.90
N SER A 121 7.67 -14.75 -4.58
CA SER A 121 6.33 -15.34 -4.65
C SER A 121 5.92 -15.79 -6.07
N GLY A 122 6.57 -15.28 -7.10
CA GLY A 122 6.16 -15.47 -8.49
C GLY A 122 4.82 -14.82 -8.83
N ILE A 123 4.31 -13.96 -7.93
CA ILE A 123 3.09 -13.16 -8.12
C ILE A 123 3.55 -11.69 -8.23
N GLY A 124 4.27 -11.42 -9.32
CA GLY A 124 4.83 -10.09 -9.58
C GLY A 124 3.76 -9.04 -9.91
N PRO A 125 4.17 -7.76 -9.96
CA PRO A 125 3.28 -6.69 -10.36
C PRO A 125 2.85 -6.85 -11.82
N THR A 126 1.57 -6.63 -12.09
CA THR A 126 1.02 -6.64 -13.45
C THR A 126 1.27 -5.28 -14.11
N PRO A 127 1.74 -5.28 -15.37
CA PRO A 127 1.88 -4.04 -16.12
C PRO A 127 0.53 -3.40 -16.45
N CYS A 128 0.54 -2.10 -16.73
CA CYS A 128 -0.60 -1.39 -17.28
C CYS A 128 -0.56 -1.46 -18.83
N LYS A 129 -0.13 -0.40 -19.49
CA LYS A 129 0.00 -0.32 -20.94
C LYS A 129 1.47 -0.43 -21.37
N ASP A 130 1.74 -1.03 -22.54
CA ASP A 130 3.07 -1.10 -23.17
C ASP A 130 4.16 -1.64 -22.22
N ASP A 131 3.79 -2.67 -21.43
CA ASP A 131 4.64 -3.36 -20.45
C ASP A 131 5.13 -2.49 -19.29
N TYR A 132 4.66 -1.27 -19.14
CA TYR A 132 4.99 -0.40 -18.00
C TYR A 132 4.38 -0.92 -16.70
N ILE A 133 5.22 -1.07 -15.68
CA ILE A 133 4.73 -1.30 -14.32
C ILE A 133 4.47 0.06 -13.67
N PRO A 134 3.21 0.39 -13.31
CA PRO A 134 2.90 1.66 -12.66
C PRO A 134 3.46 1.70 -11.25
N VAL A 135 3.97 2.88 -10.87
CA VAL A 135 4.35 3.23 -9.50
C VAL A 135 3.55 4.46 -9.10
N ASP A 136 2.56 4.27 -8.25
CA ASP A 136 1.70 5.34 -7.76
C ASP A 136 2.26 5.89 -6.45
N VAL A 137 2.57 7.19 -6.42
CA VAL A 137 3.06 7.88 -5.23
C VAL A 137 2.05 8.94 -4.81
N ASP A 138 1.62 8.87 -3.54
CA ASP A 138 0.58 9.77 -3.03
C ASP A 138 0.68 9.95 -1.51
N VAL A 139 0.24 11.10 -1.02
CA VAL A 139 0.15 11.45 0.41
C VAL A 139 -1.27 11.20 0.91
N CYS A 140 -1.39 10.41 1.96
CA CYS A 140 -2.68 10.04 2.54
C CYS A 140 -2.81 10.52 3.99
N PRO A 141 -3.45 11.64 4.29
CA PRO A 141 -3.64 12.09 5.65
C PRO A 141 -4.39 11.09 6.54
N PHE A 142 -3.83 10.85 7.73
CA PHE A 142 -4.40 10.02 8.79
C PHE A 142 -5.00 10.93 9.85
N ASP A 143 -6.29 10.79 10.12
CA ASP A 143 -6.98 11.59 11.13
C ASP A 143 -6.65 11.06 12.54
N ASN A 144 -6.02 11.90 13.34
CA ASN A 144 -5.68 11.66 14.74
C ASN A 144 -6.08 12.86 15.61
N SER A 145 -7.14 13.58 15.21
CA SER A 145 -7.60 14.81 15.87
C SER A 145 -7.91 14.64 17.37
N ASP A 146 -8.25 13.43 17.80
CA ASP A 146 -8.56 13.11 19.20
C ASP A 146 -7.33 12.66 20.01
N SER A 147 -6.12 12.88 19.50
CA SER A 147 -4.90 12.41 20.15
C SER A 147 -3.82 13.50 20.28
N HIS A 148 -2.92 13.32 21.25
CA HIS A 148 -1.76 14.17 21.51
C HIS A 148 -0.44 13.44 21.22
N LYS A 149 -0.43 12.58 20.19
CA LYS A 149 0.77 11.84 19.78
C LYS A 149 1.79 12.79 19.18
N GLU A 150 3.05 12.45 19.31
CA GLU A 150 4.16 13.15 18.68
C GLU A 150 3.98 13.21 17.16
N GLY A 151 4.20 14.39 16.54
CA GLY A 151 4.04 14.62 15.10
C GLY A 151 2.61 14.88 14.64
N VAL A 152 1.60 14.76 15.50
CA VAL A 152 0.22 15.15 15.17
C VAL A 152 0.14 16.66 15.01
N SER A 153 -0.26 17.11 13.83
CA SER A 153 -0.41 18.52 13.48
C SER A 153 -1.41 18.69 12.33
N ARG A 154 -1.73 19.95 11.97
CA ARG A 154 -2.77 20.26 10.99
C ARG A 154 -2.39 19.79 9.59
N THR A 155 -3.15 18.86 9.02
CA THR A 155 -2.95 18.36 7.65
C THR A 155 -3.58 19.30 6.61
N TYR A 156 -3.20 19.13 5.34
CA TYR A 156 -3.80 19.89 4.22
C TYR A 156 -5.31 19.65 4.04
N LYS A 157 -5.84 18.53 4.55
CA LYS A 157 -7.28 18.24 4.56
C LYS A 157 -8.03 18.90 5.71
N GLY A 158 -7.32 19.64 6.57
CA GLY A 158 -7.95 20.38 7.65
C GLY A 158 -8.34 19.54 8.88
N VAL A 159 -7.75 18.35 9.04
CA VAL A 159 -7.83 17.52 10.25
C VAL A 159 -6.45 17.50 10.91
N ASP A 160 -6.38 17.29 12.22
CA ASP A 160 -5.12 17.12 12.93
C ASP A 160 -4.71 15.64 12.87
N GLY A 161 -3.44 15.38 12.51
CA GLY A 161 -3.00 14.00 12.34
C GLY A 161 -1.62 13.89 11.71
N PHE A 162 -1.44 12.84 10.94
CA PHE A 162 -0.22 12.58 10.16
C PHE A 162 -0.49 12.72 8.67
N ALA A 163 0.57 12.91 7.88
CA ALA A 163 0.49 12.99 6.43
C ALA A 163 1.48 12.01 5.76
N PRO A 164 1.35 10.66 6.01
CA PRO A 164 2.26 9.70 5.42
C PRO A 164 2.22 9.71 3.90
N ILE A 165 3.40 9.49 3.29
CA ILE A 165 3.54 9.26 1.85
C ILE A 165 3.70 7.75 1.59
N PHE A 166 3.10 7.27 0.52
CA PHE A 166 3.14 5.87 0.11
C PHE A 166 3.54 5.73 -1.35
N ALA A 167 4.19 4.61 -1.66
CA ALA A 167 4.45 4.19 -3.02
C ALA A 167 3.89 2.77 -3.26
N TYR A 168 3.08 2.63 -4.32
CA TYR A 168 2.45 1.38 -4.70
C TYR A 168 2.91 0.92 -6.07
N LEU A 169 3.26 -0.36 -6.19
CA LEU A 169 3.79 -0.98 -7.42
C LEU A 169 2.76 -1.91 -8.05
N GLY A 170 2.58 -1.78 -9.38
CA GLY A 170 1.69 -2.63 -10.16
C GLY A 170 0.22 -2.29 -10.02
N VAL A 171 -0.60 -2.88 -10.88
CA VAL A 171 -2.08 -2.69 -10.84
C VAL A 171 -2.68 -3.25 -9.55
N GLU A 172 -2.00 -4.20 -8.91
CA GLU A 172 -2.36 -4.80 -7.63
C GLU A 172 -2.17 -3.83 -6.47
N GLY A 173 -1.25 -2.88 -6.59
CA GLY A 173 -0.88 -1.93 -5.58
C GLY A 173 -0.10 -2.56 -4.42
N TYR A 174 1.01 -3.24 -4.73
CA TYR A 174 1.95 -3.66 -3.68
C TYR A 174 2.59 -2.43 -3.04
N GLY A 175 2.48 -2.26 -1.73
CA GLY A 175 3.16 -1.19 -1.00
C GLY A 175 4.66 -1.47 -0.98
N ILE A 176 5.46 -0.63 -1.64
CA ILE A 176 6.91 -0.84 -1.76
C ILE A 176 7.74 0.15 -0.96
N ASN A 177 7.15 1.29 -0.63
CA ASN A 177 7.75 2.29 0.26
C ASN A 177 6.66 3.04 1.01
N ALA A 178 6.97 3.51 2.21
CA ALA A 178 6.14 4.37 3.03
C ALA A 178 7.03 5.19 3.96
N GLU A 179 6.59 6.38 4.33
CA GLU A 179 7.25 7.25 5.31
C GLU A 179 6.16 7.99 6.08
N LEU A 180 6.19 7.89 7.40
CA LEU A 180 5.32 8.69 8.24
C LEU A 180 5.81 10.14 8.22
N ARG A 181 4.91 11.08 8.07
CA ARG A 181 5.19 12.52 8.09
C ARG A 181 4.27 13.23 9.08
N GLU A 182 4.78 14.25 9.74
CA GLU A 182 3.94 15.13 10.55
C GLU A 182 2.80 15.73 9.71
N GLY A 183 1.65 15.97 10.31
CA GLY A 183 0.47 16.45 9.58
C GLY A 183 0.69 17.75 8.80
N SER A 184 1.50 18.66 9.34
CA SER A 184 1.84 19.95 8.72
C SER A 184 2.95 19.87 7.66
N THR A 185 3.53 18.70 7.45
CA THR A 185 4.63 18.52 6.48
C THR A 185 4.13 18.80 5.06
N HIS A 186 4.85 19.66 4.35
CA HIS A 186 4.55 19.93 2.95
C HIS A 186 4.82 18.67 2.11
N CYS A 187 3.91 18.36 1.17
CA CYS A 187 3.97 17.13 0.37
C CYS A 187 5.29 16.94 -0.40
N GLN A 188 6.01 18.00 -0.75
CA GLN A 188 7.29 17.95 -1.48
C GLN A 188 8.53 17.83 -0.57
N LYS A 189 8.36 17.94 0.76
CA LYS A 189 9.50 17.83 1.67
C LYS A 189 10.08 16.41 1.59
N ASP A 190 11.38 16.31 1.33
CA ASP A 190 12.14 15.05 1.23
C ASP A 190 11.61 14.04 0.19
N THR A 191 10.67 14.46 -0.68
CA THR A 191 10.09 13.60 -1.72
C THR A 191 11.12 13.11 -2.75
N PRO A 192 12.10 13.89 -3.21
CA PRO A 192 13.15 13.37 -4.11
C PRO A 192 13.86 12.14 -3.54
N LYS A 193 14.30 12.18 -2.28
CA LYS A 193 14.93 11.05 -1.60
C LYS A 193 13.98 9.85 -1.49
N PHE A 194 12.72 10.07 -1.11
CA PHE A 194 11.70 9.02 -1.07
C PHE A 194 11.51 8.35 -2.43
N LEU A 195 11.57 9.11 -3.54
CA LEU A 195 11.46 8.59 -4.90
C LEU A 195 12.68 7.74 -5.28
N GLU A 196 13.90 8.17 -4.94
CA GLU A 196 15.14 7.39 -5.15
C GLU A 196 15.05 6.03 -4.45
N GLU A 197 14.70 6.02 -3.17
CA GLU A 197 14.49 4.79 -2.38
C GLU A 197 13.39 3.91 -2.98
N THR A 198 12.29 4.53 -3.44
CA THR A 198 11.17 3.83 -4.08
C THR A 198 11.61 3.14 -5.38
N ILE A 199 12.43 3.80 -6.20
CA ILE A 199 12.99 3.21 -7.42
C ILE A 199 13.85 2.00 -7.06
N ASP A 200 14.69 2.09 -6.04
CA ASP A 200 15.53 0.99 -5.58
C ASP A 200 14.71 -0.22 -5.12
N TYR A 201 13.64 0.01 -4.35
CA TYR A 201 12.74 -1.09 -3.94
C TYR A 201 11.99 -1.69 -5.14
N ALA A 202 11.50 -0.89 -6.07
CA ALA A 202 10.85 -1.37 -7.29
C ALA A 202 11.81 -2.24 -8.12
N ARG A 203 13.07 -1.82 -8.27
CA ARG A 203 14.11 -2.55 -9.01
C ARG A 203 14.52 -3.86 -8.34
N LYS A 204 14.36 -3.99 -7.02
CA LYS A 204 14.52 -5.29 -6.33
C LYS A 204 13.43 -6.30 -6.72
N ILE A 205 12.26 -5.83 -7.18
CA ILE A 205 11.10 -6.66 -7.55
C ILE A 205 11.10 -6.97 -9.05
N THR A 206 11.27 -5.95 -9.91
CA THR A 206 11.12 -6.07 -11.36
C THR A 206 12.20 -5.30 -12.12
N SER A 207 12.57 -5.82 -13.31
CA SER A 207 13.40 -5.14 -14.30
C SER A 207 12.60 -4.48 -15.42
N ALA A 208 11.27 -4.62 -15.42
CA ALA A 208 10.40 -4.01 -16.42
C ALA A 208 10.44 -2.47 -16.37
N PRO A 209 10.04 -1.78 -17.45
CA PRO A 209 9.91 -0.32 -17.43
C PRO A 209 8.98 0.14 -16.32
N LEU A 210 9.38 1.18 -15.59
CA LEU A 210 8.57 1.79 -14.52
C LEU A 210 7.93 3.07 -15.02
N LEU A 211 6.66 3.27 -14.67
CA LEU A 211 5.92 4.50 -14.92
C LEU A 211 5.45 5.11 -13.60
N PHE A 212 6.12 6.16 -13.15
CA PHE A 212 5.72 6.89 -11.96
C PHE A 212 4.53 7.82 -12.25
N ARG A 213 3.54 7.82 -11.36
CA ARG A 213 2.37 8.70 -11.44
C ARG A 213 2.22 9.43 -10.12
N LEU A 214 2.23 10.78 -10.18
CA LEU A 214 2.14 11.64 -9.01
C LEU A 214 1.07 12.71 -9.21
N ASP A 215 0.44 13.10 -8.11
CA ASP A 215 -0.55 14.17 -8.07
C ASP A 215 0.12 15.57 -8.16
N SER A 216 -0.72 16.61 -8.19
CA SER A 216 -0.24 18.01 -8.28
C SER A 216 0.43 18.51 -7.00
N GLY A 217 0.27 17.83 -5.88
CA GLY A 217 1.01 18.12 -4.66
C GLY A 217 2.51 17.87 -4.83
N ASN A 218 2.85 16.95 -5.73
CA ASN A 218 4.22 16.55 -6.03
C ASN A 218 4.78 17.18 -7.33
N ASP A 219 4.14 18.24 -7.85
CA ASP A 219 4.63 19.02 -9.00
C ASP A 219 5.88 19.83 -8.63
N ALA A 220 7.04 19.20 -8.69
CA ALA A 220 8.35 19.78 -8.46
C ALA A 220 9.36 19.33 -9.52
N ILE A 221 10.22 20.24 -9.94
CA ILE A 221 11.27 19.95 -10.92
C ILE A 221 12.29 18.94 -10.35
N ASP A 222 12.59 19.02 -9.06
CA ASP A 222 13.50 18.07 -8.38
C ASP A 222 13.02 16.62 -8.52
N ASN A 223 11.71 16.38 -8.46
CA ASN A 223 11.15 15.04 -8.70
C ASN A 223 11.39 14.57 -10.16
N VAL A 224 11.26 15.48 -11.13
CA VAL A 224 11.55 15.19 -12.54
C VAL A 224 13.03 14.87 -12.74
N MET A 225 13.94 15.56 -12.03
CA MET A 225 15.38 15.28 -12.08
C MET A 225 15.68 13.86 -11.61
N VAL A 226 15.13 13.44 -10.47
CA VAL A 226 15.29 12.05 -9.98
C VAL A 226 14.87 11.03 -11.03
N PHE A 227 13.72 11.22 -11.67
CA PHE A 227 13.25 10.29 -12.69
C PHE A 227 14.14 10.25 -13.94
N LYS A 228 14.62 11.40 -14.41
CA LYS A 228 15.55 11.47 -15.55
C LYS A 228 16.88 10.81 -15.24
N GLU A 229 17.46 11.05 -14.06
CA GLU A 229 18.71 10.45 -13.62
C GLU A 229 18.59 8.93 -13.47
N ALA A 230 17.47 8.45 -12.94
CA ALA A 230 17.21 7.03 -12.77
C ALA A 230 16.76 6.30 -14.06
N GLY A 231 16.49 7.05 -15.16
CA GLY A 231 16.01 6.49 -16.42
C GLY A 231 14.66 5.77 -16.28
N VAL A 232 13.73 6.35 -15.53
CA VAL A 232 12.35 5.87 -15.40
C VAL A 232 11.38 6.86 -16.00
N ASP A 233 10.21 6.40 -16.41
CA ASP A 233 9.18 7.24 -17.00
C ASP A 233 8.21 7.80 -15.96
N TRP A 234 7.59 8.95 -16.27
CA TRP A 234 6.68 9.63 -15.36
C TRP A 234 5.51 10.33 -16.03
N ILE A 235 4.43 10.50 -15.25
CA ILE A 235 3.32 11.42 -15.50
C ILE A 235 3.03 12.13 -14.17
N ILE A 236 3.26 13.44 -14.09
CA ILE A 236 3.00 14.24 -12.90
C ILE A 236 1.91 15.27 -13.25
N LYS A 237 0.80 15.27 -12.50
CA LYS A 237 -0.20 16.33 -12.66
C LYS A 237 0.42 17.66 -12.27
N ARG A 238 0.31 18.67 -13.13
CA ARG A 238 0.85 20.00 -12.85
C ARG A 238 -0.13 20.83 -12.04
N ASN A 239 0.44 21.70 -11.23
CA ASN A 239 -0.27 22.82 -10.63
C ASN A 239 -0.06 24.07 -11.49
N LEU A 240 -1.13 24.66 -11.99
CA LEU A 240 -1.06 25.83 -12.87
C LEU A 240 -0.42 27.06 -12.19
N ARG A 241 -0.44 27.10 -10.85
CA ARG A 241 0.11 28.21 -10.05
C ARG A 241 -0.39 29.58 -10.52
N ARG A 242 0.41 30.33 -11.27
CA ARG A 242 0.08 31.66 -11.78
C ARG A 242 -0.31 31.66 -13.28
N GLU A 243 -0.36 30.50 -13.92
CA GLU A 243 -0.77 30.38 -15.33
C GLU A 243 -2.28 30.63 -15.44
N ALA A 244 -2.70 31.51 -16.36
CA ALA A 244 -4.10 31.80 -16.56
C ALA A 244 -4.80 30.67 -17.33
N LYS A 245 -6.01 30.32 -16.91
CA LYS A 245 -6.79 29.28 -17.62
C LYS A 245 -7.18 29.72 -19.04
N ASP A 246 -7.36 31.00 -19.25
CA ASP A 246 -7.74 31.56 -20.57
C ASP A 246 -6.61 31.39 -21.58
N ASP A 247 -5.33 31.56 -21.18
CA ASP A 247 -4.17 31.32 -22.05
C ASP A 247 -4.14 29.85 -22.53
N TRP A 248 -4.43 28.93 -21.59
CA TRP A 248 -4.57 27.51 -21.94
C TRP A 248 -5.73 27.21 -22.86
N LEU A 249 -6.85 27.96 -22.73
CA LEU A 249 -8.00 27.80 -23.61
C LEU A 249 -7.69 28.33 -25.03
N GLU A 250 -6.95 29.41 -25.16
CA GLU A 250 -6.52 29.94 -26.45
C GLU A 250 -5.57 28.94 -27.14
N LEU A 251 -4.51 28.51 -26.48
CA LEU A 251 -3.62 27.45 -26.99
C LEU A 251 -4.41 26.19 -27.42
N ALA A 252 -5.34 25.76 -26.57
CA ALA A 252 -6.13 24.57 -26.82
C ALA A 252 -7.10 24.71 -28.02
N LYS A 253 -7.59 25.90 -28.32
CA LYS A 253 -8.39 26.16 -29.52
C LYS A 253 -7.57 26.16 -30.78
N GLU A 254 -6.32 26.60 -30.72
CA GLU A 254 -5.41 26.68 -31.88
C GLU A 254 -4.81 25.32 -32.20
N GLU A 255 -4.29 24.60 -31.22
CA GLU A 255 -3.47 23.40 -31.41
C GLU A 255 -4.15 22.10 -30.95
N GLY A 256 -5.19 22.18 -30.12
CA GLY A 256 -5.81 21.04 -29.48
C GLY A 256 -6.82 20.30 -30.37
N LYS A 257 -6.87 18.98 -30.23
CA LYS A 257 -7.91 18.15 -30.82
C LYS A 257 -9.23 18.31 -30.05
N LEU A 258 -10.24 18.89 -30.73
CA LEU A 258 -11.58 19.08 -30.17
C LEU A 258 -12.37 17.77 -30.16
N THR A 259 -13.04 17.51 -29.03
CA THR A 259 -14.10 16.51 -28.88
C THR A 259 -15.29 17.12 -28.15
N SER A 260 -16.50 16.67 -28.44
CA SER A 260 -17.74 17.13 -27.80
C SER A 260 -18.50 15.93 -27.26
N PRO A 261 -18.22 15.48 -26.03
CA PRO A 261 -18.80 14.25 -25.47
C PRO A 261 -20.30 14.35 -25.19
N ARG A 262 -20.83 15.58 -24.96
CA ARG A 262 -22.27 15.86 -24.81
C ARG A 262 -22.57 17.29 -25.20
N PHE A 263 -23.85 17.61 -25.37
CA PHE A 263 -24.30 18.97 -25.64
C PHE A 263 -23.77 19.95 -24.59
N GLY A 264 -23.27 21.09 -25.03
CA GLY A 264 -22.73 22.14 -24.16
C GLY A 264 -21.33 21.86 -23.59
N VAL A 265 -20.70 20.71 -23.87
CA VAL A 265 -19.35 20.38 -23.39
C VAL A 265 -18.37 20.22 -24.56
N LYS A 266 -17.28 20.98 -24.48
CA LYS A 266 -16.15 20.89 -25.41
C LYS A 266 -14.91 20.48 -24.63
N LYS A 267 -14.18 19.49 -25.14
CA LYS A 267 -12.86 19.06 -24.61
C LYS A 267 -11.81 19.19 -25.68
N TYR A 268 -10.72 19.85 -25.33
CA TYR A 268 -9.55 20.00 -26.17
C TYR A 268 -8.40 19.21 -25.55
N LEU A 269 -7.75 18.37 -26.33
CA LEU A 269 -6.59 17.57 -25.91
C LEU A 269 -5.41 17.92 -26.79
N GLY A 270 -4.26 18.16 -26.19
CA GLY A 270 -3.06 18.47 -26.93
C GLY A 270 -1.79 18.29 -26.14
N THR A 271 -0.70 18.67 -26.74
CA THR A 271 0.63 18.64 -26.14
C THR A 271 1.37 19.92 -26.51
N THR A 272 2.16 20.41 -25.58
CA THR A 272 3.08 21.53 -25.79
C THR A 272 4.40 21.23 -25.09
N GLU A 273 5.39 22.05 -25.29
CA GLU A 273 6.71 21.92 -24.69
C GLU A 273 7.03 23.14 -23.84
N VAL A 274 7.65 22.92 -22.71
CA VAL A 274 8.04 23.99 -21.77
C VAL A 274 9.51 23.84 -21.43
N SER A 275 10.31 24.87 -21.76
CA SER A 275 11.73 24.94 -21.36
C SER A 275 11.87 25.25 -19.89
N LYS A 276 12.76 24.55 -19.22
CA LYS A 276 13.17 24.78 -17.84
C LYS A 276 14.69 24.90 -17.81
N LYS A 277 15.22 25.82 -17.00
CA LYS A 277 16.67 26.09 -16.90
C LYS A 277 17.48 24.89 -16.40
N GLU A 278 16.81 23.96 -15.71
CA GLU A 278 17.39 22.75 -15.15
C GLU A 278 17.61 21.65 -16.20
N PHE A 279 17.09 21.83 -17.43
CA PHE A 279 17.13 20.81 -18.49
C PHE A 279 17.58 21.39 -19.81
N ASP A 280 18.43 20.68 -20.52
CA ASP A 280 18.88 21.04 -21.89
C ASP A 280 17.75 20.91 -22.93
N GLU A 281 16.84 19.95 -22.73
CA GLU A 281 15.69 19.74 -23.60
C GLU A 281 14.40 20.21 -22.93
N PRO A 282 13.45 20.77 -23.71
CA PRO A 282 12.16 21.15 -23.17
C PRO A 282 11.38 19.92 -22.66
N LEU A 283 10.60 20.13 -21.64
CA LEU A 283 9.72 19.11 -21.08
C LEU A 283 8.38 19.10 -21.79
N ARG A 284 7.92 17.90 -22.16
CA ARG A 284 6.59 17.69 -22.72
C ARG A 284 5.52 17.95 -21.68
N VAL A 285 4.50 18.74 -22.05
CA VAL A 285 3.28 18.96 -21.28
C VAL A 285 2.09 18.44 -22.08
N VAL A 286 1.36 17.50 -21.53
CA VAL A 286 0.06 17.07 -22.05
C VAL A 286 -1.02 17.89 -21.36
N TYR A 287 -2.01 18.40 -22.12
CA TYR A 287 -3.09 19.18 -21.54
C TYR A 287 -4.47 18.67 -21.97
N LYS A 288 -5.45 18.89 -21.07
CA LYS A 288 -6.88 18.73 -21.31
C LYS A 288 -7.58 20.00 -20.83
N VAL A 289 -8.22 20.70 -21.75
CA VAL A 289 -9.05 21.86 -21.46
C VAL A 289 -10.50 21.51 -21.70
N THR A 290 -11.33 21.65 -20.66
CA THR A 290 -12.78 21.35 -20.70
C THR A 290 -13.56 22.64 -20.52
N VAL A 291 -14.46 22.95 -21.47
CA VAL A 291 -15.40 24.06 -21.41
C VAL A 291 -16.80 23.48 -21.29
N GLU A 292 -17.46 23.71 -20.17
CA GLU A 292 -18.83 23.27 -19.93
C GLU A 292 -19.78 24.47 -19.91
N ARG A 293 -20.77 24.46 -20.78
CA ARG A 293 -21.86 25.45 -20.85
C ARG A 293 -23.16 24.90 -20.31
N THR A 294 -23.24 23.61 -20.06
CA THR A 294 -24.39 22.92 -19.48
C THR A 294 -23.95 22.06 -18.30
N ASP A 295 -24.82 21.94 -17.30
CA ASP A 295 -24.66 20.97 -16.22
C ASP A 295 -24.91 19.52 -16.72
N PRO A 296 -24.74 18.48 -15.85
CA PRO A 296 -25.03 17.09 -16.21
C PRO A 296 -26.48 16.84 -16.67
N ASP A 297 -27.44 17.62 -16.19
CA ASP A 297 -28.87 17.51 -16.51
C ASP A 297 -29.22 18.25 -17.81
N GLY A 298 -28.28 18.95 -18.43
CA GLY A 298 -28.43 19.67 -19.70
C GLY A 298 -28.92 21.12 -19.54
N GLN A 299 -29.02 21.65 -18.31
CA GLN A 299 -29.39 23.03 -18.06
C GLN A 299 -28.18 23.95 -18.37
N MET A 300 -28.47 25.11 -18.98
CA MET A 300 -27.43 26.10 -19.30
C MET A 300 -26.88 26.73 -18.04
N LEU A 301 -25.54 26.74 -17.94
CA LEU A 301 -24.80 27.44 -16.88
C LEU A 301 -24.81 28.94 -17.15
N LEU A 302 -24.95 29.76 -16.10
CA LEU A 302 -24.90 31.23 -16.17
C LEU A 302 -23.55 31.72 -16.69
N THR A 303 -22.49 31.09 -16.24
CA THR A 303 -21.10 31.26 -16.73
C THR A 303 -20.54 29.91 -17.11
N PRO A 304 -19.82 29.80 -18.26
CA PRO A 304 -19.16 28.56 -18.61
C PRO A 304 -18.14 28.14 -17.55
N ASN A 305 -18.13 26.85 -17.17
CA ASN A 305 -17.09 26.29 -16.33
C ASN A 305 -15.87 25.96 -17.20
N LEU A 306 -14.69 26.45 -16.82
CA LEU A 306 -13.42 26.20 -17.49
C LEU A 306 -12.50 25.40 -16.57
N GLU A 307 -12.23 24.15 -16.95
CA GLU A 307 -11.24 23.27 -16.30
C GLU A 307 -10.03 23.09 -17.18
N VAL A 308 -8.85 23.18 -16.58
CA VAL A 308 -7.57 22.95 -17.23
C VAL A 308 -6.77 21.95 -16.42
N ASP A 309 -6.55 20.76 -16.97
CA ASP A 309 -5.64 19.76 -16.43
C ASP A 309 -4.38 19.70 -17.29
N THR A 310 -3.23 19.77 -16.67
CA THR A 310 -1.94 19.68 -17.36
C THR A 310 -1.02 18.68 -16.68
N TYR A 311 -0.16 18.01 -17.45
CA TYR A 311 0.68 16.93 -16.98
C TYR A 311 2.09 17.05 -17.57
N TRP A 312 3.11 17.02 -16.71
CA TRP A 312 4.47 16.69 -17.15
C TRP A 312 4.50 15.23 -17.58
N CYS A 313 5.11 14.92 -18.71
CA CYS A 313 5.12 13.56 -19.25
C CYS A 313 6.42 13.26 -19.99
N SER A 314 7.07 12.15 -19.64
CA SER A 314 8.27 11.66 -20.37
C SER A 314 7.92 10.84 -21.62
N LEU A 315 6.71 10.27 -21.70
CA LEU A 315 6.28 9.34 -22.74
C LEU A 315 6.04 10.08 -24.07
N LYS A 316 7.06 10.10 -24.96
CA LYS A 316 7.01 10.87 -26.21
C LYS A 316 6.07 10.25 -27.25
N ASP A 317 5.95 8.92 -27.30
CA ASP A 317 5.23 8.18 -28.35
C ASP A 317 3.72 8.04 -28.09
N LEU A 318 3.25 8.32 -26.88
CA LEU A 318 1.84 8.21 -26.55
C LEU A 318 1.06 9.48 -26.88
N SER A 319 -0.15 9.29 -27.40
CA SER A 319 -1.10 10.39 -27.62
C SER A 319 -1.53 11.06 -26.31
N PRO A 320 -1.95 12.34 -26.32
CA PRO A 320 -2.46 13.02 -25.13
C PRO A 320 -3.59 12.25 -24.43
N GLN A 321 -4.47 11.62 -25.19
CA GLN A 321 -5.58 10.82 -24.64
C GLN A 321 -5.08 9.59 -23.87
N GLU A 322 -4.07 8.90 -24.37
CA GLU A 322 -3.47 7.73 -23.71
C GLU A 322 -2.76 8.12 -22.41
N VAL A 323 -2.00 9.21 -22.43
CA VAL A 323 -1.32 9.74 -21.23
C VAL A 323 -2.34 10.09 -20.14
N ILE A 324 -3.42 10.80 -20.51
CA ILE A 324 -4.48 11.16 -19.57
C ILE A 324 -5.17 9.92 -19.00
N GLN A 325 -5.45 8.91 -19.84
CA GLN A 325 -6.04 7.65 -19.42
C GLN A 325 -5.12 6.88 -18.45
N LEU A 326 -3.82 6.83 -18.72
CA LEU A 326 -2.83 6.23 -17.82
C LEU A 326 -2.79 6.95 -16.47
N TYR A 327 -2.83 8.29 -16.50
CA TYR A 327 -2.87 9.07 -15.26
C TYR A 327 -4.18 8.85 -14.47
N GLN A 328 -5.34 8.81 -15.14
CA GLN A 328 -6.62 8.60 -14.46
C GLN A 328 -6.66 7.29 -13.67
N ASN A 329 -5.93 6.27 -14.11
CA ASN A 329 -5.80 5.00 -13.38
C ASN A 329 -5.03 5.16 -12.04
N HIS A 330 -4.29 6.25 -11.84
CA HIS A 330 -3.67 6.60 -10.55
C HIS A 330 -4.70 6.74 -9.41
N GLY A 331 -5.92 7.15 -9.70
CA GLY A 331 -7.01 7.20 -8.71
C GLY A 331 -7.30 5.87 -7.99
N THR A 332 -6.72 4.76 -8.46
CA THR A 332 -6.79 3.48 -7.74
C THR A 332 -6.01 3.51 -6.43
N SER A 333 -5.02 4.42 -6.26
CA SER A 333 -4.27 4.62 -5.01
C SER A 333 -5.18 4.93 -3.81
N GLU A 334 -6.27 5.66 -4.03
CA GLU A 334 -7.27 5.94 -2.98
C GLU A 334 -7.87 4.66 -2.38
N GLN A 335 -8.02 3.60 -3.19
CA GLN A 335 -8.51 2.31 -2.69
C GLN A 335 -7.44 1.62 -1.84
N PHE A 336 -6.16 1.73 -2.20
CA PHE A 336 -5.05 1.18 -1.42
C PHE A 336 -4.95 1.88 -0.07
N HIS A 337 -5.05 3.22 -0.07
CA HIS A 337 -5.12 4.02 1.15
C HIS A 337 -6.28 3.60 2.05
N SER A 338 -7.48 3.43 1.49
CA SER A 338 -8.66 2.97 2.23
C SER A 338 -8.46 1.59 2.88
N GLU A 339 -7.72 0.70 2.23
CA GLU A 339 -7.40 -0.62 2.79
C GLU A 339 -6.41 -0.54 3.94
N ILE A 340 -5.38 0.31 3.82
CA ILE A 340 -4.39 0.52 4.89
C ILE A 340 -5.03 1.22 6.08
N LYS A 341 -5.77 2.30 5.85
CA LYS A 341 -6.43 3.07 6.90
C LYS A 341 -7.47 2.25 7.66
N GLY A 342 -8.46 1.74 6.95
CA GLY A 342 -9.66 1.19 7.57
C GLY A 342 -9.68 -0.33 7.68
N GLU A 343 -9.04 -1.07 6.75
CA GLU A 343 -9.11 -2.54 6.77
C GLU A 343 -7.96 -3.17 7.58
N LEU A 344 -6.80 -2.51 7.61
CA LEU A 344 -5.69 -2.83 8.52
C LEU A 344 -5.70 -2.00 9.82
N ASP A 345 -6.64 -1.06 9.94
CA ASP A 345 -6.81 -0.18 11.11
C ASP A 345 -5.54 0.63 11.46
N LEU A 346 -4.78 1.04 10.44
CA LEU A 346 -3.51 1.78 10.62
C LEU A 346 -3.70 3.30 10.71
N GLU A 347 -4.91 3.83 10.47
CA GLU A 347 -5.13 5.28 10.52
C GLU A 347 -4.74 5.90 11.87
N ARG A 348 -5.07 5.19 12.96
CA ARG A 348 -4.88 5.72 14.32
C ARG A 348 -3.48 5.54 14.88
N LEU A 349 -2.70 4.59 14.39
CA LEU A 349 -1.36 4.24 14.87
C LEU A 349 -1.27 4.16 16.43
N PRO A 350 -0.73 3.09 17.03
CA PRO A 350 -0.96 2.80 18.45
C PRO A 350 -0.03 3.52 19.43
N SER A 351 1.12 4.06 18.98
CA SER A 351 2.12 4.64 19.88
C SER A 351 1.92 6.14 20.10
N GLY A 352 2.41 6.64 21.23
CA GLY A 352 2.59 8.07 21.49
C GLY A 352 3.82 8.66 20.78
N TYR A 353 4.79 7.81 20.38
CA TYR A 353 6.05 8.22 19.78
C TYR A 353 5.99 8.15 18.25
N PHE A 354 6.56 9.15 17.59
CA PHE A 354 6.55 9.28 16.13
C PHE A 354 7.32 8.15 15.45
N GLU A 355 8.56 7.90 15.86
CA GLU A 355 9.43 6.87 15.27
C GLU A 355 8.83 5.45 15.43
N THR A 356 8.18 5.15 16.57
CA THR A 356 7.47 3.89 16.74
C THR A 356 6.31 3.74 15.76
N ASN A 357 5.57 4.82 15.52
CA ASN A 357 4.46 4.83 14.59
C ASN A 357 4.93 4.69 13.14
N ASP A 358 6.11 5.23 12.79
CA ASP A 358 6.71 5.03 11.49
C ASP A 358 7.08 3.54 11.28
N LEU A 359 7.76 2.92 12.24
CA LEU A 359 8.04 1.48 12.19
C LEU A 359 6.75 0.64 12.13
N VAL A 360 5.70 1.01 12.88
CA VAL A 360 4.38 0.34 12.79
C VAL A 360 3.81 0.45 11.37
N LEU A 361 3.96 1.60 10.72
CA LEU A 361 3.53 1.80 9.34
C LEU A 361 4.27 0.84 8.39
N HIS A 362 5.59 0.69 8.53
CA HIS A 362 6.42 -0.21 7.73
C HIS A 362 6.05 -1.69 7.93
N LEU A 363 5.84 -2.12 9.18
CA LEU A 363 5.32 -3.46 9.49
C LEU A 363 3.91 -3.65 8.93
N GLY A 364 3.11 -2.59 8.92
CA GLY A 364 1.80 -2.54 8.29
C GLY A 364 1.87 -2.78 6.78
N ILE A 365 2.80 -2.13 6.08
CA ILE A 365 3.05 -2.34 4.65
C ILE A 365 3.47 -3.79 4.36
N PHE A 366 4.35 -4.37 5.17
CA PHE A 366 4.71 -5.78 5.04
C PHE A 366 3.46 -6.68 5.17
N SER A 367 2.63 -6.46 6.20
CA SER A 367 1.39 -7.20 6.44
C SER A 367 0.39 -7.03 5.30
N TYR A 368 0.25 -5.80 4.78
CA TYR A 368 -0.55 -5.48 3.61
C TYR A 368 -0.10 -6.31 2.40
N ASN A 369 1.20 -6.38 2.13
CA ASN A 369 1.75 -7.14 1.02
C ASN A 369 1.53 -8.65 1.18
N VAL A 370 1.67 -9.20 2.38
CA VAL A 370 1.32 -10.60 2.66
C VAL A 370 -0.16 -10.87 2.31
N LEU A 371 -1.06 -10.02 2.76
CA LEU A 371 -2.49 -10.15 2.44
C LEU A 371 -2.76 -9.95 0.94
N ARG A 372 -2.04 -9.03 0.30
CA ARG A 372 -2.12 -8.81 -1.15
C ARG A 372 -1.68 -10.06 -1.93
N LEU A 373 -0.56 -10.68 -1.56
CA LEU A 373 -0.09 -11.94 -2.16
C LEU A 373 -1.12 -13.06 -2.00
N VAL A 374 -1.68 -13.23 -0.80
CA VAL A 374 -2.76 -14.21 -0.55
C VAL A 374 -3.97 -13.91 -1.43
N GLY A 375 -4.33 -12.63 -1.55
CA GLY A 375 -5.42 -12.17 -2.40
C GLY A 375 -5.21 -12.48 -3.87
N GLN A 376 -4.05 -12.18 -4.41
CA GLN A 376 -3.71 -12.43 -5.82
C GLN A 376 -3.59 -13.94 -6.11
N GLU A 377 -2.96 -14.72 -5.22
CA GLU A 377 -2.95 -16.17 -5.36
C GLU A 377 -4.38 -16.76 -5.38
N SER A 378 -5.29 -16.16 -4.60
CA SER A 378 -6.69 -16.59 -4.55
C SER A 378 -7.41 -16.43 -5.89
N LEU A 379 -6.98 -15.47 -6.73
CA LEU A 379 -7.60 -15.17 -8.02
C LEU A 379 -7.17 -16.11 -9.16
N LYS A 380 -6.07 -16.86 -8.99
CA LYS A 380 -5.55 -17.74 -10.04
C LYS A 380 -6.51 -18.89 -10.43
N ARG A 381 -7.51 -19.20 -9.61
CA ARG A 381 -8.53 -20.21 -9.90
C ARG A 381 -9.92 -19.74 -9.51
N ASP A 382 -10.93 -20.27 -10.18
CA ASP A 382 -12.36 -19.96 -9.98
C ASP A 382 -12.99 -20.91 -8.93
N ASP A 383 -12.30 -21.06 -7.78
CA ASP A 383 -12.71 -21.96 -6.68
C ASP A 383 -13.18 -21.20 -5.42
N LEU A 384 -13.26 -19.87 -5.52
CA LEU A 384 -13.70 -19.05 -4.40
C LEU A 384 -15.23 -19.02 -4.30
N PRO A 385 -15.80 -19.11 -3.10
CA PRO A 385 -17.24 -18.99 -2.88
C PRO A 385 -17.72 -17.52 -2.96
N LEU A 386 -17.31 -16.80 -4.02
CA LEU A 386 -17.64 -15.41 -4.28
C LEU A 386 -18.21 -15.23 -5.67
N ARG A 387 -19.30 -14.45 -5.78
CA ARG A 387 -20.01 -14.23 -7.06
C ARG A 387 -19.25 -13.27 -7.99
N LYS A 388 -18.50 -12.31 -7.46
CA LYS A 388 -17.83 -11.29 -8.26
C LYS A 388 -16.38 -11.69 -8.53
N LYS A 389 -16.01 -11.71 -9.81
CA LYS A 389 -14.62 -11.73 -10.26
C LYS A 389 -14.08 -10.32 -10.20
N GLY A 390 -12.85 -10.14 -9.77
CA GLY A 390 -12.16 -8.86 -9.73
C GLY A 390 -10.69 -9.05 -10.10
N GLN A 391 -10.04 -8.00 -10.53
CA GLN A 391 -8.60 -8.00 -10.78
C GLN A 391 -7.79 -8.05 -9.48
N ARG A 392 -8.44 -7.71 -8.36
CA ARG A 392 -7.84 -7.60 -7.05
C ARG A 392 -8.85 -7.95 -5.96
N ARG A 393 -8.40 -8.63 -4.89
CA ARG A 393 -9.21 -8.86 -3.68
C ARG A 393 -8.93 -7.79 -2.65
N ARG A 394 -9.98 -7.22 -2.08
CA ARG A 394 -9.84 -6.29 -0.95
C ARG A 394 -9.28 -7.02 0.27
N VAL A 395 -8.42 -6.33 1.00
CA VAL A 395 -7.77 -6.84 2.21
C VAL A 395 -8.80 -7.34 3.23
N LYS A 396 -9.88 -6.59 3.46
CA LYS A 396 -11.00 -7.02 4.32
C LYS A 396 -11.57 -8.38 3.93
N THR A 397 -11.69 -8.67 2.64
CA THR A 397 -12.20 -9.97 2.16
C THR A 397 -11.23 -11.10 2.51
N ILE A 398 -9.92 -10.84 2.42
CA ILE A 398 -8.88 -11.81 2.77
C ILE A 398 -8.85 -12.04 4.27
N ILE A 399 -8.87 -10.98 5.06
CA ILE A 399 -8.91 -11.08 6.52
C ILE A 399 -10.13 -11.88 6.96
N GLY A 400 -11.32 -11.51 6.50
CA GLY A 400 -12.57 -12.12 6.94
C GLY A 400 -12.74 -13.58 6.55
N ASN A 401 -12.13 -14.04 5.44
CA ASN A 401 -12.41 -15.35 4.87
C ASN A 401 -11.23 -16.32 4.83
N LEU A 402 -10.00 -15.82 4.80
CA LEU A 402 -8.79 -16.63 4.73
C LEU A 402 -7.91 -16.49 5.98
N VAL A 403 -7.87 -15.31 6.60
CA VAL A 403 -7.18 -15.15 7.89
C VAL A 403 -8.07 -15.65 9.02
N ASN A 404 -9.28 -15.11 9.15
CA ASN A 404 -10.27 -15.48 10.18
C ASN A 404 -11.05 -16.75 9.76
N LEU A 405 -10.32 -17.84 9.57
CA LEU A 405 -10.88 -19.14 9.21
C LEU A 405 -10.66 -20.13 10.36
N ALA A 406 -11.74 -20.59 10.97
CA ALA A 406 -11.66 -21.53 12.08
C ALA A 406 -11.23 -22.93 11.65
N SER A 407 -10.34 -23.53 12.43
CA SER A 407 -9.93 -24.93 12.28
C SER A 407 -9.66 -25.58 13.62
N LYS A 408 -9.50 -26.90 13.65
CA LYS A 408 -8.95 -27.63 14.79
C LYS A 408 -7.45 -27.85 14.57
N TYR A 409 -6.63 -27.36 15.47
CA TYR A 409 -5.20 -27.62 15.47
C TYR A 409 -4.90 -28.93 16.21
N VAL A 410 -4.17 -29.83 15.55
CA VAL A 410 -3.85 -31.14 16.09
C VAL A 410 -2.37 -31.43 15.95
N ARG A 411 -1.72 -31.81 17.05
CA ARG A 411 -0.35 -32.37 17.07
C ARG A 411 -0.41 -33.89 17.24
N HIS A 412 0.16 -34.63 16.30
CA HIS A 412 0.26 -36.08 16.41
C HIS A 412 1.58 -36.58 15.79
N ALA A 413 2.35 -37.35 16.54
CA ALA A 413 3.61 -37.96 16.07
C ALA A 413 4.55 -36.94 15.39
N ARG A 414 4.82 -35.79 16.02
CA ARG A 414 5.64 -34.66 15.50
C ARG A 414 5.06 -33.97 14.24
N ARG A 415 3.87 -34.33 13.79
CA ARG A 415 3.18 -33.68 12.68
C ARG A 415 2.09 -32.74 13.20
N TYR A 416 1.97 -31.58 12.54
CA TYR A 416 0.96 -30.59 12.84
C TYR A 416 -0.09 -30.61 11.74
N LYS A 417 -1.39 -30.55 12.11
CA LYS A 417 -2.51 -30.62 11.18
C LYS A 417 -3.52 -29.52 11.52
N LEU A 418 -4.02 -28.83 10.50
CA LEU A 418 -5.21 -28.00 10.57
C LEU A 418 -6.39 -28.77 9.96
N LYS A 419 -7.41 -29.03 10.75
CA LYS A 419 -8.62 -29.73 10.32
C LYS A 419 -9.74 -28.71 10.17
N PHE A 420 -10.13 -28.44 8.94
CA PHE A 420 -11.23 -27.52 8.64
C PHE A 420 -12.58 -28.23 8.61
N PRO A 421 -13.68 -27.58 9.08
CA PRO A 421 -15.03 -28.12 8.93
C PRO A 421 -15.37 -28.39 7.45
N LYS A 422 -15.93 -29.55 7.14
CA LYS A 422 -16.30 -29.91 5.75
C LYS A 422 -17.28 -28.92 5.12
N VAL A 423 -18.14 -28.30 5.93
CA VAL A 423 -19.13 -27.31 5.49
C VAL A 423 -18.56 -25.98 5.12
N ASN A 424 -17.34 -25.63 5.55
CA ASN A 424 -16.73 -24.36 5.23
C ASN A 424 -16.18 -24.36 3.79
N PRO A 425 -16.72 -23.56 2.88
CA PRO A 425 -16.32 -23.58 1.47
C PRO A 425 -14.89 -23.03 1.25
N TRP A 426 -14.37 -22.18 2.15
CA TRP A 426 -13.04 -21.59 2.04
C TRP A 426 -11.90 -22.58 2.33
N ARG A 427 -12.18 -23.75 2.86
CA ARG A 427 -11.16 -24.77 3.13
C ARG A 427 -10.40 -25.23 1.88
N ILE A 428 -11.05 -25.22 0.71
CA ILE A 428 -10.45 -25.64 -0.56
C ILE A 428 -9.50 -24.56 -1.08
N PRO A 429 -9.91 -23.30 -1.26
CA PRO A 429 -8.99 -22.22 -1.59
C PRO A 429 -7.83 -22.08 -0.61
N PHE A 430 -8.10 -22.13 0.70
CA PHE A 430 -7.06 -22.06 1.72
C PHE A 430 -5.96 -23.10 1.51
N ARG A 431 -6.37 -24.39 1.35
CA ARG A 431 -5.41 -25.48 1.13
C ARG A 431 -4.60 -25.27 -0.14
N ARG A 432 -5.23 -24.84 -1.21
CA ARG A 432 -4.56 -24.57 -2.49
C ARG A 432 -3.52 -23.44 -2.36
N ILE A 433 -3.93 -22.34 -1.76
CA ILE A 433 -3.04 -21.17 -1.52
C ILE A 433 -1.86 -21.58 -0.64
N TYR A 434 -2.12 -22.33 0.43
CA TYR A 434 -1.06 -22.84 1.30
C TYR A 434 -0.04 -23.67 0.52
N LEU A 435 -0.49 -24.64 -0.28
CA LEU A 435 0.39 -25.49 -1.09
C LEU A 435 1.14 -24.70 -2.17
N ALA A 436 0.53 -23.69 -2.76
CA ALA A 436 1.19 -22.82 -3.73
C ALA A 436 2.37 -22.05 -3.08
N PHE A 437 2.18 -21.52 -1.88
CA PHE A 437 3.25 -20.84 -1.16
C PHE A 437 4.28 -21.80 -0.53
N ASP A 438 3.92 -23.04 -0.25
CA ASP A 438 4.86 -24.05 0.24
C ASP A 438 5.88 -24.43 -0.83
N SER A 439 5.50 -24.34 -2.10
CA SER A 439 6.33 -24.71 -3.26
C SER A 439 7.30 -23.64 -3.75
N ILE A 440 7.28 -22.40 -3.25
CA ILE A 440 8.17 -21.28 -3.62
C ILE A 440 9.47 -21.23 -2.82
#